data_d9ef15411a0d733718cd619d80d4992d
#
_entry.id   d9ef15411a0d733718cd619d80d4992d
#
_cell.length_a   1.000
_cell.length_b   1.000
_cell.length_c   1.000
_cell.angle_alpha   90.00
_cell.angle_beta   90.00
_cell.angle_gamma   90.00
#
_symmetry.space_group_name_H-M   'P 1'
#
loop_
_entity.id
_entity.type
_entity.pdbx_description
1 polymer ?
#
loop_
_entity_poly.entity_id
_entity_poly.type
_entity_poly.pdbx_seq_one_letter_code
_entity_poly.pdbx_strand_id
1 'polypeptide(L)'
;MSLLSGIRVLELGRVPPLEVPGMMLADMGADVIKVESPSSVILSENEEQVARRSYTNRNKRSVFIDLKTEEGVLALKRLAQNSDVLVEGFRPGVLDRLGVGYDALRQVNSRLVYCSMSGYGQTGPDRLKPAHDLNFLARSGVLDLVKSHGDEVSIPLNLVADYGGASLHAALAIMFALFARERGLPGQYIDISYLDCTLALLASTPNLRQLVTKGHTPRAEEGVFCGGYPYYSVYTTRDEERLAVACSEPHLWVNFCDVIGHPELKAFARHEEHYRRSPSDEEAVAKAKVSQRLRERDARDWLEVFDGANVCVSHVQTIDQVLADPHLSSRGMINDHGGRVQFGSPFRLSLLSPCDDRPAPIPGEHTAEVLHSAR
;
A
#
# COMPACT_ATOMS: atom_id res chain seq x y z
N MET A 1 21.12 -5.35 -16.31
CA MET A 1 20.07 -4.61 -17.06
C MET A 1 18.84 -4.60 -16.18
N SER A 2 18.24 -3.44 -15.87
CA SER A 2 17.02 -3.37 -15.04
C SER A 2 15.79 -3.50 -15.92
N LEU A 3 14.69 -3.98 -15.36
CA LEU A 3 13.44 -4.28 -16.07
C LEU A 3 12.89 -3.07 -16.84
N LEU A 4 12.90 -1.89 -16.21
CA LEU A 4 12.35 -0.66 -16.77
C LEU A 4 13.43 0.32 -17.27
N SER A 5 14.63 -0.19 -17.56
CA SER A 5 15.69 0.62 -18.16
C SER A 5 15.21 1.22 -19.48
N GLY A 6 15.35 2.54 -19.63
CA GLY A 6 14.85 3.29 -20.78
C GLY A 6 13.44 3.83 -20.66
N ILE A 7 12.69 3.45 -19.63
CA ILE A 7 11.39 4.05 -19.31
C ILE A 7 11.59 5.32 -18.50
N ARG A 8 11.01 6.43 -18.93
CA ARG A 8 11.03 7.72 -18.23
C ARG A 8 9.65 8.07 -17.70
N VAL A 9 9.61 8.46 -16.41
CA VAL A 9 8.39 8.80 -15.68
C VAL A 9 8.47 10.23 -15.16
N LEU A 10 7.47 11.04 -15.42
CA LEU A 10 7.27 12.34 -14.77
C LEU A 10 6.27 12.18 -13.63
N GLU A 11 6.66 12.60 -12.43
CA GLU A 11 5.81 12.52 -11.24
C GLU A 11 5.50 13.93 -10.74
N LEU A 12 4.20 14.29 -10.74
CA LEU A 12 3.71 15.63 -10.40
C LEU A 12 2.81 15.56 -9.15
N GLY A 13 3.33 15.99 -8.01
CA GLY A 13 2.59 16.03 -6.75
C GLY A 13 3.49 15.76 -5.54
N ARG A 14 2.90 15.87 -4.34
CA ARG A 14 3.68 15.86 -3.09
C ARG A 14 3.13 14.93 -2.01
N VAL A 15 2.03 14.25 -2.29
CA VAL A 15 1.44 13.36 -1.31
C VAL A 15 2.10 11.99 -1.39
N PRO A 16 2.52 11.40 -0.27
CA PRO A 16 3.24 10.12 -0.27
C PRO A 16 2.56 8.99 -1.06
N PRO A 17 1.23 8.83 -1.07
CA PRO A 17 0.58 7.80 -1.88
C PRO A 17 0.80 7.94 -3.39
N LEU A 18 0.96 9.18 -3.88
CA LEU A 18 1.31 9.44 -5.28
C LEU A 18 2.76 9.04 -5.58
N GLU A 19 3.65 9.20 -4.60
CA GLU A 19 5.08 8.94 -4.77
C GLU A 19 5.41 7.44 -4.84
N VAL A 20 4.53 6.57 -4.30
CA VAL A 20 4.77 5.13 -4.24
C VAL A 20 4.81 4.46 -5.62
N PRO A 21 3.88 4.71 -6.56
CA PRO A 21 4.00 4.19 -7.92
C PRO A 21 5.33 4.55 -8.58
N GLY A 22 5.75 5.84 -8.47
CA GLY A 22 7.05 6.28 -8.97
C GLY A 22 8.22 5.58 -8.30
N MET A 23 8.18 5.37 -6.98
CA MET A 23 9.20 4.60 -6.26
C MET A 23 9.29 3.17 -6.78
N MET A 24 8.17 2.49 -6.95
CA MET A 24 8.14 1.10 -7.43
C MET A 24 8.73 0.99 -8.85
N LEU A 25 8.43 1.95 -9.73
CA LEU A 25 8.99 2.00 -11.08
C LEU A 25 10.49 2.33 -11.04
N ALA A 26 10.93 3.25 -10.17
CA ALA A 26 12.33 3.61 -9.99
C ALA A 26 13.16 2.44 -9.44
N ASP A 27 12.63 1.68 -8.49
CA ASP A 27 13.27 0.45 -7.97
C ASP A 27 13.48 -0.60 -9.06
N MET A 28 12.63 -0.61 -10.09
CA MET A 28 12.77 -1.49 -11.25
C MET A 28 13.56 -0.87 -12.41
N GLY A 29 14.17 0.31 -12.20
CA GLY A 29 15.12 0.96 -13.12
C GLY A 29 14.55 1.99 -14.06
N ALA A 30 13.33 2.45 -13.85
CA ALA A 30 12.82 3.61 -14.58
C ALA A 30 13.52 4.90 -14.15
N ASP A 31 13.71 5.83 -15.09
CA ASP A 31 14.16 7.19 -14.84
C ASP A 31 13.01 8.06 -14.35
N VAL A 32 12.77 8.08 -13.04
CA VAL A 32 11.66 8.83 -12.44
C VAL A 32 12.10 10.24 -12.07
N ILE A 33 11.47 11.23 -12.68
CA ILE A 33 11.73 12.66 -12.48
C ILE A 33 10.55 13.27 -11.73
N LYS A 34 10.79 13.62 -10.46
CA LYS A 34 9.81 14.33 -9.63
C LYS A 34 9.83 15.81 -9.97
N VAL A 35 8.70 16.33 -10.42
CA VAL A 35 8.52 17.75 -10.77
C VAL A 35 7.96 18.48 -9.56
N GLU A 36 8.68 19.45 -9.06
CA GLU A 36 8.36 20.23 -7.87
C GLU A 36 8.29 21.72 -8.17
N SER A 37 7.47 22.46 -7.41
CA SER A 37 7.39 23.91 -7.55
C SER A 37 8.53 24.61 -6.80
N PRO A 38 9.24 25.57 -7.39
CA PRO A 38 10.28 26.32 -6.70
C PRO A 38 9.79 27.07 -5.45
N SER A 39 8.52 27.50 -5.46
CA SER A 39 7.93 28.28 -4.35
C SER A 39 7.71 27.49 -3.06
N SER A 40 7.98 26.23 -3.09
CA SER A 40 7.60 25.32 -2.01
C SER A 40 8.76 24.86 -1.13
N VAL A 41 9.99 25.27 -1.43
CA VAL A 41 11.14 24.68 -0.74
C VAL A 41 12.28 25.70 -0.56
N ILE A 42 12.38 26.27 0.63
CA ILE A 42 13.65 26.74 1.19
C ILE A 42 13.99 25.73 2.29
N LEU A 43 14.94 24.85 2.05
CA LEU A 43 15.36 23.85 3.03
C LEU A 43 16.54 24.40 3.86
N SER A 44 16.46 24.24 5.16
CA SER A 44 17.63 24.26 6.04
C SER A 44 18.47 22.98 5.83
N GLU A 45 19.74 22.97 6.27
CA GLU A 45 20.60 21.77 6.20
C GLU A 45 19.97 20.54 6.85
N ASN A 46 19.22 20.72 7.95
CA ASN A 46 18.52 19.62 8.59
C ASN A 46 17.37 19.08 7.72
N GLU A 47 16.66 19.95 7.02
CA GLU A 47 15.56 19.55 6.12
C GLU A 47 16.08 18.85 4.86
N GLU A 48 17.27 19.22 4.37
CA GLU A 48 17.93 18.47 3.30
C GLU A 48 18.27 17.05 3.73
N GLN A 49 18.80 16.86 4.94
CA GLN A 49 19.07 15.53 5.48
C GLN A 49 17.78 14.71 5.63
N VAL A 50 16.69 15.34 6.05
CA VAL A 50 15.37 14.68 6.12
C VAL A 50 14.87 14.31 4.72
N ALA A 51 15.01 15.20 3.74
CA ALA A 51 14.60 14.93 2.36
C ALA A 51 15.34 13.70 1.79
N ARG A 52 16.65 13.59 2.01
CA ARG A 52 17.45 12.43 1.56
C ARG A 52 17.05 11.11 2.24
N ARG A 53 16.34 11.16 3.35
CA ARG A 53 15.80 9.98 4.05
C ARG A 53 14.39 9.60 3.62
N SER A 54 13.80 10.34 2.68
CA SER A 54 12.46 10.01 2.18
C SER A 54 12.44 8.63 1.54
N TYR A 55 11.69 7.72 2.12
CA TYR A 55 11.55 6.35 1.63
C TYR A 55 10.90 6.31 0.24
N THR A 56 9.86 7.11 0.02
CA THR A 56 9.06 7.10 -1.22
C THR A 56 9.75 7.79 -2.41
N ASN A 57 10.82 8.55 -2.15
CA ASN A 57 11.53 9.30 -3.19
C ASN A 57 12.92 8.72 -3.53
N ARG A 58 13.29 7.55 -2.95
CA ARG A 58 14.54 6.87 -3.34
C ARG A 58 14.58 6.57 -4.83
N ASN A 59 15.77 6.51 -5.38
CA ASN A 59 16.04 6.20 -6.79
C ASN A 59 15.51 7.23 -7.80
N LYS A 60 14.86 8.32 -7.37
CA LYS A 60 14.33 9.37 -8.23
C LYS A 60 15.33 10.50 -8.47
N ARG A 61 15.02 11.33 -9.45
CA ARG A 61 15.60 12.67 -9.65
C ARG A 61 14.55 13.74 -9.33
N SER A 62 14.96 14.95 -8.96
CA SER A 62 14.05 16.07 -8.70
C SER A 62 14.40 17.28 -9.55
N VAL A 63 13.38 17.94 -10.09
CA VAL A 63 13.48 19.15 -10.91
C VAL A 63 12.49 20.21 -10.44
N PHE A 64 12.93 21.46 -10.37
CA PHE A 64 12.04 22.60 -10.16
C PHE A 64 11.44 23.07 -11.47
N ILE A 65 10.12 23.11 -11.54
CA ILE A 65 9.34 23.70 -12.64
C ILE A 65 8.16 24.47 -12.06
N ASP A 66 8.06 25.75 -12.37
CA ASP A 66 6.88 26.55 -11.99
C ASP A 66 5.81 26.51 -13.10
N LEU A 67 4.83 25.64 -12.93
CA LEU A 67 3.71 25.47 -13.86
C LEU A 67 2.77 26.67 -13.94
N LYS A 68 2.97 27.71 -13.13
CA LYS A 68 2.22 28.96 -13.23
C LYS A 68 2.83 29.92 -14.27
N THR A 69 4.00 29.63 -14.80
CA THR A 69 4.68 30.41 -15.81
C THR A 69 4.62 29.73 -17.18
N GLU A 70 4.62 30.52 -18.25
CA GLU A 70 4.66 29.98 -19.62
C GLU A 70 5.93 29.15 -19.85
N GLU A 71 7.06 29.59 -19.30
CA GLU A 71 8.33 28.88 -19.39
C GLU A 71 8.27 27.51 -18.74
N GLY A 72 7.66 27.41 -17.54
CA GLY A 72 7.47 26.15 -16.84
C GLY A 72 6.53 25.20 -17.58
N VAL A 73 5.43 25.71 -18.14
CA VAL A 73 4.53 24.94 -19.00
C VAL A 73 5.25 24.38 -20.22
N LEU A 74 6.06 25.21 -20.90
CA LEU A 74 6.85 24.77 -22.06
C LEU A 74 7.93 23.74 -21.65
N ALA A 75 8.57 23.92 -20.51
CA ALA A 75 9.55 22.97 -19.99
C ALA A 75 8.93 21.60 -19.71
N LEU A 76 7.76 21.56 -19.05
CA LEU A 76 7.05 20.29 -18.81
C LEU A 76 6.63 19.63 -20.13
N LYS A 77 6.12 20.37 -21.11
CA LYS A 77 5.75 19.82 -22.42
C LYS A 77 6.95 19.21 -23.15
N ARG A 78 8.14 19.83 -23.09
CA ARG A 78 9.37 19.27 -23.68
C ARG A 78 9.78 17.97 -22.96
N LEU A 79 9.68 17.93 -21.63
CA LEU A 79 9.96 16.70 -20.89
C LEU A 79 8.97 15.59 -21.27
N ALA A 80 7.68 15.91 -21.38
CA ALA A 80 6.65 14.96 -21.74
C ALA A 80 6.80 14.36 -23.16
N GLN A 81 7.40 15.11 -24.10
CA GLN A 81 7.72 14.61 -25.45
C GLN A 81 8.62 13.36 -25.41
N ASN A 82 9.53 13.31 -24.44
CA ASN A 82 10.54 12.26 -24.30
C ASN A 82 10.29 11.40 -23.05
N SER A 83 9.07 11.35 -22.56
CA SER A 83 8.68 10.57 -21.40
C SER A 83 7.64 9.52 -21.76
N ASP A 84 7.67 8.41 -21.07
CA ASP A 84 6.77 7.28 -21.28
C ASP A 84 5.52 7.37 -20.43
N VAL A 85 5.66 7.89 -19.21
CA VAL A 85 4.61 7.98 -18.21
C VAL A 85 4.60 9.37 -17.59
N LEU A 86 3.41 9.88 -17.31
CA LEU A 86 3.20 10.98 -16.37
C LEU A 86 2.21 10.51 -15.31
N VAL A 87 2.56 10.67 -14.04
CA VAL A 87 1.65 10.42 -12.93
C VAL A 87 1.44 11.71 -12.14
N GLU A 88 0.17 12.03 -11.82
CA GLU A 88 -0.18 13.27 -11.14
C GLU A 88 -1.27 13.05 -10.08
N GLY A 89 -1.30 13.92 -9.06
CA GLY A 89 -2.24 13.86 -7.95
C GLY A 89 -2.95 15.17 -7.65
N PHE A 90 -3.17 16.00 -8.66
CA PHE A 90 -3.93 17.24 -8.49
C PHE A 90 -5.44 16.98 -8.50
N ARG A 91 -6.20 17.95 -7.99
CA ARG A 91 -7.65 17.92 -8.15
C ARG A 91 -8.03 17.97 -9.62
N PRO A 92 -9.13 17.29 -10.02
CA PRO A 92 -9.60 17.28 -11.41
C PRO A 92 -9.68 18.68 -12.03
N GLY A 93 -9.14 18.80 -13.25
CA GLY A 93 -9.13 20.04 -14.03
C GLY A 93 -8.04 21.05 -13.65
N VAL A 94 -7.19 20.78 -12.66
CA VAL A 94 -6.08 21.71 -12.31
C VAL A 94 -5.05 21.77 -13.43
N LEU A 95 -4.55 20.63 -13.89
CA LEU A 95 -3.53 20.58 -14.94
C LEU A 95 -4.09 21.02 -16.31
N ASP A 96 -5.39 20.81 -16.55
CA ASP A 96 -6.06 21.34 -17.76
C ASP A 96 -6.02 22.88 -17.80
N ARG A 97 -6.36 23.53 -16.67
CA ARG A 97 -6.27 25.00 -16.55
C ARG A 97 -4.85 25.54 -16.68
N LEU A 98 -3.85 24.74 -16.32
CA LEU A 98 -2.44 25.09 -16.49
C LEU A 98 -1.91 24.77 -17.90
N GLY A 99 -2.72 24.19 -18.79
CA GLY A 99 -2.35 23.87 -20.16
C GLY A 99 -1.41 22.65 -20.30
N VAL A 100 -1.38 21.80 -19.29
CA VAL A 100 -0.58 20.56 -19.22
C VAL A 100 -1.40 19.34 -18.81
N GLY A 101 -2.72 19.37 -19.01
CA GLY A 101 -3.59 18.22 -18.85
C GLY A 101 -3.40 17.18 -19.98
N TYR A 102 -4.13 16.07 -19.86
CA TYR A 102 -3.98 14.93 -20.78
C TYR A 102 -4.09 15.29 -22.25
N ASP A 103 -5.13 16.04 -22.65
CA ASP A 103 -5.34 16.38 -24.06
C ASP A 103 -4.21 17.24 -24.64
N ALA A 104 -3.67 18.18 -23.84
CA ALA A 104 -2.55 19.01 -24.25
C ALA A 104 -1.25 18.20 -24.38
N LEU A 105 -0.98 17.27 -23.45
CA LEU A 105 0.24 16.47 -23.48
C LEU A 105 0.16 15.34 -24.50
N ARG A 106 -1.01 14.79 -24.79
CA ARG A 106 -1.23 13.80 -25.86
C ARG A 106 -0.92 14.36 -27.23
N GLN A 107 -1.12 15.67 -27.44
CA GLN A 107 -0.79 16.32 -28.71
C GLN A 107 0.74 16.36 -28.96
N VAL A 108 1.53 16.45 -27.90
CA VAL A 108 3.01 16.47 -28.01
C VAL A 108 3.62 15.06 -27.95
N ASN A 109 2.91 14.11 -27.31
CA ASN A 109 3.34 12.71 -27.23
C ASN A 109 2.14 11.76 -27.18
N SER A 110 1.75 11.21 -28.33
CA SER A 110 0.64 10.27 -28.45
C SER A 110 0.90 8.91 -27.79
N ARG A 111 2.13 8.64 -27.41
CA ARG A 111 2.52 7.40 -26.70
C ARG A 111 2.57 7.57 -25.17
N LEU A 112 2.34 8.78 -24.66
CA LEU A 112 2.37 9.06 -23.21
C LEU A 112 1.26 8.31 -22.47
N VAL A 113 1.63 7.54 -21.48
CA VAL A 113 0.71 6.99 -20.48
C VAL A 113 0.50 8.05 -19.40
N TYR A 114 -0.72 8.56 -19.29
CA TYR A 114 -1.07 9.61 -18.33
C TYR A 114 -1.92 9.04 -17.21
N CYS A 115 -1.40 8.97 -15.99
CA CYS A 115 -2.09 8.45 -14.81
C CYS A 115 -2.46 9.59 -13.87
N SER A 116 -3.76 9.80 -13.69
CA SER A 116 -4.30 10.76 -12.74
C SER A 116 -4.84 10.05 -11.51
N MET A 117 -4.32 10.40 -10.33
CA MET A 117 -4.73 9.83 -9.04
C MET A 117 -5.54 10.88 -8.28
N SER A 118 -6.81 10.62 -8.01
CA SER A 118 -7.68 11.57 -7.31
C SER A 118 -8.63 10.88 -6.34
N GLY A 119 -9.12 11.62 -5.33
CA GLY A 119 -9.91 11.04 -4.25
C GLY A 119 -11.14 10.26 -4.72
N TYR A 120 -11.90 10.87 -5.62
CA TYR A 120 -13.18 10.32 -6.08
C TYR A 120 -13.23 10.09 -7.59
N GLY A 121 -12.07 10.05 -8.27
CA GLY A 121 -11.98 9.93 -9.72
C GLY A 121 -12.18 11.26 -10.45
N GLN A 122 -12.00 11.22 -11.76
CA GLN A 122 -12.10 12.41 -12.63
C GLN A 122 -13.54 12.72 -13.03
N THR A 123 -14.46 11.81 -12.78
CA THR A 123 -15.88 11.93 -13.13
C THR A 123 -16.77 11.80 -11.88
N GLY A 124 -18.08 11.91 -12.07
CA GLY A 124 -19.05 11.77 -10.99
C GLY A 124 -19.28 13.04 -10.14
N PRO A 125 -20.32 13.02 -9.29
CA PRO A 125 -20.77 14.20 -8.56
C PRO A 125 -19.79 14.70 -7.50
N ASP A 126 -18.94 13.81 -6.98
CA ASP A 126 -18.03 14.10 -5.85
C ASP A 126 -16.59 14.38 -6.28
N ARG A 127 -16.28 14.39 -7.58
CA ARG A 127 -14.91 14.51 -8.11
C ARG A 127 -14.10 15.70 -7.55
N LEU A 128 -14.76 16.79 -7.16
CA LEU A 128 -14.11 18.01 -6.63
C LEU A 128 -14.08 18.06 -5.10
N LYS A 129 -14.69 17.10 -4.39
CA LYS A 129 -14.70 17.10 -2.94
C LYS A 129 -13.28 16.82 -2.40
N PRO A 130 -12.86 17.56 -1.36
CA PRO A 130 -11.63 17.24 -0.65
C PRO A 130 -11.81 15.94 0.16
N ALA A 131 -10.76 15.12 0.22
CA ALA A 131 -10.77 13.90 1.02
C ALA A 131 -9.34 13.40 1.29
N HIS A 132 -9.22 12.56 2.31
CA HIS A 132 -8.05 11.77 2.65
C HIS A 132 -8.44 10.33 2.91
N ASP A 133 -7.48 9.45 3.19
CA ASP A 133 -7.65 8.00 3.40
C ASP A 133 -8.91 7.65 4.20
N LEU A 134 -9.06 8.24 5.38
CA LEU A 134 -10.20 7.97 6.28
C LEU A 134 -11.56 8.21 5.61
N ASN A 135 -11.67 9.19 4.72
CA ASN A 135 -12.91 9.46 3.99
C ASN A 135 -13.20 8.36 2.95
N PHE A 136 -12.18 7.81 2.32
CA PHE A 136 -12.34 6.70 1.36
C PHE A 136 -12.72 5.41 2.09
N LEU A 137 -12.08 5.12 3.22
CA LEU A 137 -12.42 4.00 4.09
C LEU A 137 -13.88 4.08 4.57
N ALA A 138 -14.31 5.27 5.01
CA ALA A 138 -15.67 5.49 5.48
C ALA A 138 -16.71 5.29 4.35
N ARG A 139 -16.44 5.84 3.17
CA ARG A 139 -17.39 5.78 2.05
C ARG A 139 -17.43 4.45 1.32
N SER A 140 -16.37 3.67 1.36
CA SER A 140 -16.33 2.32 0.80
C SER A 140 -17.00 1.28 1.68
N GLY A 141 -17.34 1.61 2.95
CA GLY A 141 -17.84 0.66 3.93
C GLY A 141 -16.75 -0.13 4.66
N VAL A 142 -15.48 0.01 4.27
CA VAL A 142 -14.37 -0.70 4.93
C VAL A 142 -14.29 -0.35 6.40
N LEU A 143 -14.43 0.96 6.73
CA LEU A 143 -14.29 1.43 8.10
C LEU A 143 -15.38 0.87 9.03
N ASP A 144 -16.59 0.63 8.53
CA ASP A 144 -17.66 -0.01 9.32
C ASP A 144 -17.37 -1.49 9.58
N LEU A 145 -16.73 -2.18 8.64
CA LEU A 145 -16.42 -3.60 8.76
C LEU A 145 -15.15 -3.89 9.59
N VAL A 146 -14.24 -2.94 9.70
CA VAL A 146 -12.98 -3.06 10.48
C VAL A 146 -13.18 -2.52 11.91
N LYS A 147 -14.29 -2.90 12.57
CA LYS A 147 -14.52 -2.57 13.98
C LYS A 147 -13.86 -3.62 14.88
N SER A 148 -13.27 -3.15 15.98
CA SER A 148 -12.95 -4.00 17.13
C SER A 148 -14.20 -4.28 17.95
N HIS A 149 -14.13 -5.25 18.90
CA HIS A 149 -15.23 -5.52 19.82
C HIS A 149 -15.72 -4.25 20.53
N GLY A 150 -16.99 -3.91 20.35
CA GLY A 150 -17.60 -2.65 20.77
C GLY A 150 -17.82 -1.69 19.61
N ASP A 151 -18.39 -0.51 19.90
CA ASP A 151 -18.68 0.50 18.88
C ASP A 151 -17.45 1.33 18.44
N GLU A 152 -16.26 1.03 18.95
CA GLU A 152 -15.06 1.77 18.61
C GLU A 152 -14.53 1.35 17.23
N VAL A 153 -14.38 2.34 16.36
CA VAL A 153 -13.83 2.19 15.02
C VAL A 153 -12.30 2.24 15.08
N SER A 154 -11.65 1.17 14.63
CA SER A 154 -10.18 1.16 14.49
C SER A 154 -9.76 1.82 13.18
N ILE A 155 -8.88 2.81 13.24
CA ILE A 155 -8.30 3.45 12.05
C ILE A 155 -7.01 2.69 11.68
N PRO A 156 -6.96 1.99 10.51
CA PRO A 156 -5.80 1.15 10.14
C PRO A 156 -4.68 1.97 9.49
N LEU A 157 -4.31 3.13 10.07
CA LEU A 157 -3.43 4.12 9.44
C LEU A 157 -3.97 4.50 8.05
N ASN A 158 -3.09 4.89 7.12
CA ASN A 158 -3.45 5.11 5.71
C ASN A 158 -2.94 3.97 4.80
N LEU A 159 -2.87 2.75 5.34
CA LEU A 159 -2.33 1.60 4.60
C LEU A 159 -3.32 1.03 3.59
N VAL A 160 -4.62 1.15 3.83
CA VAL A 160 -5.63 0.46 3.02
C VAL A 160 -6.05 1.29 1.81
N ALA A 161 -6.56 2.51 1.98
CA ALA A 161 -7.06 3.29 0.85
C ALA A 161 -5.92 3.94 0.06
N ASP A 162 -4.98 4.59 0.75
CA ASP A 162 -3.89 5.30 0.12
C ASP A 162 -2.89 4.35 -0.56
N TYR A 163 -2.30 3.44 0.23
CA TYR A 163 -1.20 2.59 -0.28
C TYR A 163 -1.72 1.30 -0.92
N GLY A 164 -2.43 0.46 -0.20
CA GLY A 164 -2.94 -0.81 -0.70
C GLY A 164 -3.98 -0.64 -1.82
N GLY A 165 -4.84 0.37 -1.68
CA GLY A 165 -5.81 0.76 -2.71
C GLY A 165 -5.15 1.48 -3.87
N ALA A 166 -5.03 2.80 -3.77
CA ALA A 166 -4.72 3.63 -4.92
C ALA A 166 -3.30 3.46 -5.46
N SER A 167 -2.27 3.46 -4.58
CA SER A 167 -0.87 3.42 -5.06
C SER A 167 -0.53 2.15 -5.82
N LEU A 168 -0.94 0.98 -5.29
CA LEU A 168 -0.67 -0.30 -5.97
C LEU A 168 -1.47 -0.43 -7.27
N HIS A 169 -2.73 0.00 -7.30
CA HIS A 169 -3.53 -0.03 -8.52
C HIS A 169 -2.99 0.95 -9.58
N ALA A 170 -2.48 2.11 -9.18
CA ALA A 170 -1.83 3.04 -10.10
C ALA A 170 -0.58 2.42 -10.74
N ALA A 171 0.31 1.83 -9.94
CA ALA A 171 1.49 1.15 -10.45
C ALA A 171 1.11 0.01 -11.43
N LEU A 172 0.12 -0.80 -11.07
CA LEU A 172 -0.37 -1.91 -11.91
C LEU A 172 -0.99 -1.40 -13.21
N ALA A 173 -1.83 -0.37 -13.15
CA ALA A 173 -2.47 0.21 -14.34
C ALA A 173 -1.44 0.86 -15.29
N ILE A 174 -0.41 1.53 -14.75
CA ILE A 174 0.72 2.03 -15.54
C ILE A 174 1.43 0.87 -16.26
N MET A 175 1.70 -0.24 -15.57
CA MET A 175 2.33 -1.41 -16.18
C MET A 175 1.45 -2.04 -17.26
N PHE A 176 0.12 -2.12 -17.06
CA PHE A 176 -0.80 -2.58 -18.11
C PHE A 176 -0.77 -1.69 -19.34
N ALA A 177 -0.74 -0.37 -19.15
CA ALA A 177 -0.69 0.58 -20.27
C ALA A 177 0.67 0.53 -21.01
N LEU A 178 1.78 0.40 -20.29
CA LEU A 178 3.10 0.18 -20.90
C LEU A 178 3.15 -1.13 -21.68
N PHE A 179 2.64 -2.23 -21.12
CA PHE A 179 2.56 -3.51 -21.81
C PHE A 179 1.66 -3.45 -23.06
N ALA A 180 0.52 -2.76 -22.98
CA ALA A 180 -0.36 -2.54 -24.13
C ALA A 180 0.38 -1.76 -25.25
N ARG A 181 1.20 -0.80 -24.86
CA ARG A 181 2.04 -0.01 -25.77
C ARG A 181 3.09 -0.86 -26.51
N GLU A 182 3.70 -1.82 -25.82
CA GLU A 182 4.62 -2.80 -26.44
C GLU A 182 3.90 -3.72 -27.45
N ARG A 183 2.59 -3.84 -27.32
CA ARG A 183 1.72 -4.54 -28.28
C ARG A 183 1.17 -3.67 -29.41
N GLY A 184 1.68 -2.44 -29.54
CA GLY A 184 1.34 -1.52 -30.63
C GLY A 184 0.15 -0.59 -30.35
N LEU A 185 -0.39 -0.56 -29.13
CA LEU A 185 -1.43 0.41 -28.78
C LEU A 185 -0.81 1.80 -28.47
N PRO A 186 -1.55 2.89 -28.62
CA PRO A 186 -1.10 4.22 -28.23
C PRO A 186 -0.96 4.36 -26.71
N GLY A 187 -0.46 5.51 -26.27
CA GLY A 187 -0.56 5.95 -24.87
C GLY A 187 -2.03 6.07 -24.43
N GLN A 188 -2.26 5.97 -23.12
CA GLN A 188 -3.60 5.93 -22.54
C GLN A 188 -3.73 6.88 -21.36
N TYR A 189 -4.97 7.35 -21.14
CA TYR A 189 -5.36 8.01 -19.90
C TYR A 189 -5.81 6.97 -18.88
N ILE A 190 -5.30 7.10 -17.68
CA ILE A 190 -5.64 6.24 -16.54
C ILE A 190 -6.24 7.12 -15.44
N ASP A 191 -7.47 6.84 -15.04
CA ASP A 191 -8.15 7.47 -13.91
C ASP A 191 -8.13 6.54 -12.71
N ILE A 192 -7.38 6.90 -11.68
CA ILE A 192 -7.29 6.16 -10.41
C ILE A 192 -8.04 6.94 -9.35
N SER A 193 -9.17 6.38 -8.92
CA SER A 193 -9.95 6.86 -7.79
C SER A 193 -9.55 6.11 -6.52
N TYR A 194 -9.15 6.84 -5.48
CA TYR A 194 -8.84 6.22 -4.17
C TYR A 194 -10.04 5.45 -3.64
N LEU A 195 -11.25 6.03 -3.74
CA LEU A 195 -12.48 5.37 -3.31
C LEU A 195 -12.74 4.07 -4.08
N ASP A 196 -12.63 4.09 -5.41
CA ASP A 196 -12.94 2.93 -6.25
C ASP A 196 -11.95 1.80 -6.00
N CYS A 197 -10.67 2.11 -5.86
CA CYS A 197 -9.63 1.15 -5.52
C CYS A 197 -9.87 0.52 -4.14
N THR A 198 -10.29 1.32 -3.14
CA THR A 198 -10.64 0.83 -1.81
C THR A 198 -11.83 -0.13 -1.87
N LEU A 199 -12.86 0.22 -2.63
CA LEU A 199 -14.03 -0.64 -2.83
C LEU A 199 -13.66 -1.94 -3.57
N ALA A 200 -12.75 -1.88 -4.54
CA ALA A 200 -12.27 -3.05 -5.25
C ALA A 200 -11.54 -4.04 -4.32
N LEU A 201 -10.74 -3.55 -3.36
CA LEU A 201 -10.13 -4.39 -2.33
C LEU A 201 -11.19 -5.06 -1.44
N LEU A 202 -12.20 -4.32 -1.02
CA LEU A 202 -13.30 -4.85 -0.21
C LEU A 202 -14.07 -5.95 -0.97
N ALA A 203 -14.31 -5.76 -2.27
CA ALA A 203 -15.02 -6.72 -3.11
C ALA A 203 -14.32 -8.09 -3.18
N SER A 204 -13.02 -8.14 -2.92
CA SER A 204 -12.23 -9.38 -2.88
C SER A 204 -12.40 -10.16 -1.57
N THR A 205 -12.99 -9.58 -0.54
CA THR A 205 -13.14 -10.24 0.77
C THR A 205 -14.24 -11.31 0.74
N PRO A 206 -14.09 -12.42 1.51
CA PRO A 206 -15.11 -13.45 1.60
C PRO A 206 -16.47 -12.92 2.08
N ASN A 207 -16.48 -11.91 2.94
CA ASN A 207 -17.70 -11.33 3.47
C ASN A 207 -18.55 -10.70 2.36
N LEU A 208 -17.92 -9.90 1.48
CA LEU A 208 -18.63 -9.28 0.37
C LEU A 208 -19.01 -10.30 -0.72
N ARG A 209 -18.22 -11.36 -0.88
CA ARG A 209 -18.58 -12.49 -1.73
C ARG A 209 -19.92 -13.11 -1.32
N GLN A 210 -20.26 -13.15 -0.03
CA GLN A 210 -21.54 -13.65 0.46
C GLN A 210 -22.71 -12.76 0.02
N LEU A 211 -22.53 -11.46 -0.11
CA LEU A 211 -23.53 -10.56 -0.69
C LEU A 211 -23.93 -11.01 -2.10
N VAL A 212 -22.94 -11.25 -2.95
CA VAL A 212 -23.16 -11.63 -4.36
C VAL A 212 -23.72 -13.03 -4.50
N THR A 213 -23.23 -13.99 -3.71
CA THR A 213 -23.59 -15.41 -3.88
C THR A 213 -24.79 -15.86 -3.08
N LYS A 214 -25.08 -15.20 -1.96
CA LYS A 214 -26.12 -15.60 -0.97
C LYS A 214 -27.08 -14.47 -0.63
N GLY A 215 -26.92 -13.26 -1.15
CA GLY A 215 -27.72 -12.09 -0.81
C GLY A 215 -27.55 -11.60 0.63
N HIS A 216 -26.50 -12.02 1.34
CA HIS A 216 -26.23 -11.61 2.71
C HIS A 216 -25.37 -10.34 2.75
N THR A 217 -25.91 -9.27 3.31
CA THR A 217 -25.17 -8.02 3.53
C THR A 217 -24.27 -8.18 4.77
N PRO A 218 -22.93 -8.11 4.63
CA PRO A 218 -22.02 -8.25 5.76
C PRO A 218 -22.19 -7.11 6.75
N ARG A 219 -21.99 -7.43 8.03
CA ARG A 219 -22.00 -6.47 9.14
C ARG A 219 -20.67 -6.52 9.87
N ALA A 220 -20.38 -5.48 10.65
CA ALA A 220 -19.27 -5.50 11.58
C ALA A 220 -19.34 -6.74 12.49
N GLU A 221 -18.19 -7.27 12.85
CA GLU A 221 -18.06 -8.47 13.70
C GLU A 221 -18.55 -9.79 13.08
N GLU A 222 -19.12 -9.76 11.89
CA GLU A 222 -19.45 -10.98 11.14
C GLU A 222 -18.26 -11.48 10.33
N GLY A 223 -18.21 -12.79 10.19
CA GLY A 223 -17.22 -13.46 9.35
C GLY A 223 -15.95 -13.88 10.07
N VAL A 224 -15.19 -14.72 9.40
CA VAL A 224 -14.06 -15.46 10.00
C VAL A 224 -12.84 -14.58 10.29
N PHE A 225 -12.72 -13.40 9.70
CA PHE A 225 -11.55 -12.53 9.81
C PHE A 225 -11.74 -11.31 10.72
N CYS A 226 -12.85 -11.28 11.48
CA CYS A 226 -13.16 -10.14 12.36
C CYS A 226 -12.54 -10.23 13.77
N GLY A 227 -11.78 -11.30 14.06
CA GLY A 227 -11.17 -11.51 15.38
C GLY A 227 -12.12 -12.04 16.47
N GLY A 228 -13.38 -12.34 16.14
CA GLY A 228 -14.38 -12.85 17.08
C GLY A 228 -14.22 -14.34 17.41
N TYR A 229 -13.78 -15.14 16.45
CA TYR A 229 -13.64 -16.58 16.60
C TYR A 229 -12.35 -17.02 17.32
N PRO A 230 -12.36 -18.16 18.06
CA PRO A 230 -11.19 -18.60 18.81
C PRO A 230 -9.99 -18.95 17.91
N TYR A 231 -10.22 -19.43 16.71
CA TYR A 231 -9.18 -19.81 15.75
C TYR A 231 -8.59 -18.61 14.95
N TYR A 232 -9.19 -17.43 15.04
CA TYR A 232 -8.71 -16.24 14.35
C TYR A 232 -8.84 -15.01 15.24
N SER A 233 -7.84 -14.77 16.07
CA SER A 233 -7.87 -13.70 17.07
C SER A 233 -6.47 -13.34 17.56
N VAL A 234 -6.36 -12.23 18.28
CA VAL A 234 -5.16 -11.83 19.00
C VAL A 234 -5.35 -12.10 20.49
N TYR A 235 -4.36 -12.72 21.11
CA TYR A 235 -4.38 -13.11 22.52
C TYR A 235 -3.19 -12.51 23.26
N THR A 236 -3.41 -12.16 24.55
CA THR A 236 -2.37 -11.65 25.43
C THR A 236 -1.77 -12.79 26.24
N THR A 237 -0.45 -12.80 26.38
CA THR A 237 0.33 -13.78 27.16
C THR A 237 0.59 -13.29 28.58
N ARG A 238 1.29 -14.09 29.41
CA ARG A 238 1.58 -13.75 30.81
C ARG A 238 2.40 -12.48 30.95
N ASP A 239 3.34 -12.25 30.03
CA ASP A 239 4.24 -11.08 29.97
C ASP A 239 3.62 -9.86 29.25
N GLU A 240 2.28 -9.87 29.09
CA GLU A 240 1.49 -8.82 28.42
C GLU A 240 1.84 -8.62 26.92
N GLU A 241 2.64 -9.48 26.33
CA GLU A 241 2.88 -9.54 24.89
C GLU A 241 1.66 -10.13 24.16
N ARG A 242 1.63 -10.07 22.84
CA ARG A 242 0.48 -10.50 22.04
C ARG A 242 0.86 -11.54 21.01
N LEU A 243 0.02 -12.56 20.88
CA LEU A 243 0.11 -13.59 19.84
C LEU A 243 -1.10 -13.50 18.90
N ALA A 244 -0.83 -13.41 17.61
CA ALA A 244 -1.84 -13.53 16.56
C ALA A 244 -2.02 -15.02 16.24
N VAL A 245 -3.20 -15.56 16.51
CA VAL A 245 -3.61 -16.92 16.15
C VAL A 245 -4.49 -16.83 14.92
N ALA A 246 -4.07 -17.47 13.82
CA ALA A 246 -4.74 -17.47 12.52
C ALA A 246 -4.93 -18.90 11.99
N CYS A 247 -5.33 -19.83 12.87
CA CYS A 247 -5.54 -21.24 12.57
C CYS A 247 -6.93 -21.48 11.95
N SER A 248 -7.23 -20.77 10.87
CA SER A 248 -8.55 -20.79 10.23
C SER A 248 -8.87 -22.10 9.49
N GLU A 249 -7.85 -22.84 9.04
CA GLU A 249 -8.06 -24.18 8.48
C GLU A 249 -8.28 -25.21 9.59
N PRO A 250 -9.28 -26.12 9.45
CA PRO A 250 -9.62 -27.05 10.52
C PRO A 250 -8.45 -27.87 11.05
N HIS A 251 -7.54 -28.31 10.20
CA HIS A 251 -6.36 -29.08 10.63
C HIS A 251 -5.37 -28.26 11.46
N LEU A 252 -5.18 -26.98 11.14
CA LEU A 252 -4.32 -26.06 11.90
C LEU A 252 -4.91 -25.78 13.29
N TRP A 253 -6.25 -25.63 13.35
CA TRP A 253 -6.95 -25.47 14.62
C TRP A 253 -6.87 -26.72 15.49
N VAL A 254 -7.04 -27.90 14.91
CA VAL A 254 -6.86 -29.18 15.63
C VAL A 254 -5.46 -29.28 16.24
N ASN A 255 -4.41 -29.00 15.45
CA ASN A 255 -3.04 -28.99 15.95
C ASN A 255 -2.83 -27.98 17.07
N PHE A 256 -3.37 -26.77 16.91
CA PHE A 256 -3.30 -25.74 17.94
C PHE A 256 -3.95 -26.18 19.25
N CYS A 257 -5.15 -26.77 19.20
CA CYS A 257 -5.85 -27.30 20.39
C CYS A 257 -5.04 -28.39 21.10
N ASP A 258 -4.37 -29.28 20.35
CA ASP A 258 -3.52 -30.32 20.93
C ASP A 258 -2.31 -29.70 21.64
N VAL A 259 -1.63 -28.73 21.00
CA VAL A 259 -0.46 -28.06 21.55
C VAL A 259 -0.77 -27.29 22.83
N ILE A 260 -1.90 -26.59 22.88
CA ILE A 260 -2.31 -25.87 24.09
C ILE A 260 -2.92 -26.77 25.16
N GLY A 261 -3.14 -28.05 24.87
CA GLY A 261 -3.70 -29.04 25.82
C GLY A 261 -5.20 -28.93 26.05
N HIS A 262 -5.95 -28.44 25.07
CA HIS A 262 -7.40 -28.28 25.11
C HIS A 262 -8.10 -28.99 23.94
N PRO A 263 -8.05 -30.32 23.87
CA PRO A 263 -8.61 -31.09 22.74
C PRO A 263 -10.13 -30.92 22.58
N GLU A 264 -10.85 -30.54 23.62
CA GLU A 264 -12.30 -30.27 23.55
C GLU A 264 -12.61 -29.05 22.68
N LEU A 265 -11.67 -28.14 22.50
CA LEU A 265 -11.84 -26.95 21.64
C LEU A 265 -11.81 -27.27 20.14
N LYS A 266 -11.43 -28.48 19.75
CA LYS A 266 -11.43 -28.93 18.34
C LYS A 266 -12.81 -28.81 17.69
N ALA A 267 -13.87 -28.93 18.48
CA ALA A 267 -15.24 -28.80 18.02
C ALA A 267 -15.56 -27.39 17.44
N PHE A 268 -14.79 -26.39 17.82
CA PHE A 268 -14.96 -25.00 17.37
C PHE A 268 -14.13 -24.65 16.12
N ALA A 269 -13.81 -25.63 15.28
CA ALA A 269 -13.16 -25.40 14.00
C ALA A 269 -14.07 -24.57 13.07
N ARG A 270 -13.44 -23.88 12.10
CA ARG A 270 -14.18 -23.05 11.14
C ARG A 270 -15.18 -23.87 10.31
N HIS A 271 -16.39 -23.32 10.15
CA HIS A 271 -17.44 -23.80 9.27
C HIS A 271 -17.86 -22.73 8.25
N GLU A 272 -18.51 -23.12 7.16
CA GLU A 272 -18.93 -22.18 6.10
C GLU A 272 -19.90 -21.10 6.61
N GLU A 273 -20.75 -21.43 7.55
CA GLU A 273 -21.71 -20.48 8.15
C GLU A 273 -21.04 -19.31 8.90
N HIS A 274 -19.79 -19.52 9.39
CA HIS A 274 -19.04 -18.46 10.10
C HIS A 274 -18.74 -17.23 9.23
N TYR A 275 -18.83 -17.37 7.91
CA TYR A 275 -18.69 -16.21 7.01
C TYR A 275 -19.89 -15.25 7.04
N ARG A 276 -21.00 -15.61 7.68
CA ARG A 276 -22.27 -14.88 7.61
C ARG A 276 -22.89 -14.58 8.96
N ARG A 277 -22.19 -14.88 10.03
CA ARG A 277 -22.68 -14.64 11.39
C ARG A 277 -21.56 -14.20 12.31
N SER A 278 -21.93 -13.58 13.40
CA SER A 278 -21.08 -13.36 14.56
C SER A 278 -20.86 -14.66 15.32
N PRO A 279 -19.79 -14.76 16.14
CA PRO A 279 -19.57 -15.90 17.03
C PRO A 279 -20.76 -16.13 17.97
N SER A 280 -21.04 -17.40 18.26
CA SER A 280 -22.00 -17.79 19.29
C SER A 280 -21.42 -17.60 20.70
N ASP A 281 -22.28 -17.67 21.71
CA ASP A 281 -21.85 -17.63 23.12
C ASP A 281 -20.87 -18.78 23.44
N GLU A 282 -21.07 -19.97 22.87
CA GLU A 282 -20.17 -21.12 23.04
C GLU A 282 -18.80 -20.87 22.42
N GLU A 283 -18.75 -20.25 21.26
CA GLU A 283 -17.49 -19.83 20.61
C GLU A 283 -16.79 -18.71 21.38
N ALA A 284 -17.54 -17.79 21.98
CA ALA A 284 -16.99 -16.78 22.87
C ALA A 284 -16.39 -17.39 24.14
N VAL A 285 -17.07 -18.40 24.74
CA VAL A 285 -16.52 -19.17 25.86
C VAL A 285 -15.26 -19.94 25.45
N ALA A 286 -15.24 -20.57 24.28
CA ALA A 286 -14.06 -21.24 23.74
C ALA A 286 -12.88 -20.26 23.57
N LYS A 287 -13.15 -19.06 23.04
CA LYS A 287 -12.15 -18.00 22.92
C LYS A 287 -11.60 -17.55 24.28
N ALA A 288 -12.47 -17.42 25.28
CA ALA A 288 -12.05 -17.09 26.65
C ALA A 288 -11.12 -18.16 27.26
N LYS A 289 -11.39 -19.45 27.01
CA LYS A 289 -10.51 -20.56 27.44
C LYS A 289 -9.12 -20.48 26.79
N VAL A 290 -9.06 -20.20 25.48
CA VAL A 290 -7.78 -19.98 24.80
C VAL A 290 -7.05 -18.79 25.42
N SER A 291 -7.75 -17.68 25.67
CA SER A 291 -7.17 -16.49 26.30
C SER A 291 -6.59 -16.82 27.69
N GLN A 292 -7.31 -17.55 28.51
CA GLN A 292 -6.84 -17.97 29.84
C GLN A 292 -5.59 -18.84 29.71
N ARG A 293 -5.59 -19.82 28.81
CA ARG A 293 -4.48 -20.72 28.61
C ARG A 293 -3.21 -20.02 28.13
N LEU A 294 -3.32 -19.10 27.20
CA LEU A 294 -2.18 -18.37 26.67
C LEU A 294 -1.57 -17.40 27.70
N ARG A 295 -2.34 -16.92 28.68
CA ARG A 295 -1.84 -16.14 29.82
C ARG A 295 -1.01 -16.95 30.84
N GLU A 296 -0.89 -18.26 30.70
CA GLU A 296 -0.13 -19.10 31.65
C GLU A 296 1.38 -19.09 31.37
N ARG A 297 1.81 -18.65 30.18
CA ARG A 297 3.23 -18.60 29.78
C ARG A 297 3.56 -17.29 29.08
N ASP A 298 4.85 -16.97 29.00
CA ASP A 298 5.36 -15.85 28.25
C ASP A 298 5.25 -16.12 26.73
N ALA A 299 5.23 -15.06 25.94
CA ALA A 299 5.10 -15.18 24.48
C ALA A 299 6.20 -16.04 23.87
N ARG A 300 7.43 -15.84 24.32
CA ARG A 300 8.59 -16.61 23.85
C ARG A 300 8.42 -18.12 24.11
N ASP A 301 8.02 -18.49 25.32
CA ASP A 301 7.82 -19.90 25.70
C ASP A 301 6.74 -20.56 24.84
N TRP A 302 5.67 -19.80 24.49
CA TRP A 302 4.63 -20.28 23.59
C TRP A 302 5.14 -20.47 22.17
N LEU A 303 5.92 -19.52 21.65
CA LEU A 303 6.47 -19.60 20.29
C LEU A 303 7.42 -20.82 20.16
N GLU A 304 8.21 -21.12 21.18
CA GLU A 304 9.05 -22.32 21.21
C GLU A 304 8.20 -23.61 21.19
N VAL A 305 7.07 -23.63 21.89
CA VAL A 305 6.13 -24.78 21.88
C VAL A 305 5.39 -24.92 20.55
N PHE A 306 5.09 -23.81 19.89
CA PHE A 306 4.43 -23.80 18.59
C PHE A 306 5.39 -24.12 17.43
N ASP A 307 6.69 -23.98 17.62
CA ASP A 307 7.68 -24.28 16.59
C ASP A 307 7.58 -25.74 16.14
N GLY A 308 7.50 -25.96 14.84
CA GLY A 308 7.34 -27.29 14.26
C GLY A 308 5.96 -27.96 14.43
N ALA A 309 5.02 -27.35 15.15
CA ALA A 309 3.70 -27.92 15.43
C ALA A 309 2.69 -27.77 14.26
N ASN A 310 3.08 -27.18 13.15
CA ASN A 310 2.21 -26.88 12.01
C ASN A 310 0.93 -26.13 12.45
N VAL A 311 1.13 -24.97 13.07
CA VAL A 311 0.10 -24.03 13.52
C VAL A 311 0.39 -22.62 12.98
N CYS A 312 -0.64 -21.79 12.81
CA CYS A 312 -0.50 -20.40 12.38
C CYS A 312 -0.55 -19.49 13.61
N VAL A 313 0.58 -19.33 14.28
CA VAL A 313 0.73 -18.43 15.43
C VAL A 313 1.97 -17.55 15.20
N SER A 314 1.83 -16.25 15.44
CA SER A 314 2.93 -15.29 15.30
C SER A 314 2.90 -14.27 16.42
N HIS A 315 4.08 -13.79 16.80
CA HIS A 315 4.21 -12.65 17.70
C HIS A 315 3.72 -11.36 17.02
N VAL A 316 2.96 -10.52 17.73
CA VAL A 316 2.61 -9.18 17.28
C VAL A 316 3.77 -8.26 17.59
N GLN A 317 4.68 -8.12 16.64
CA GLN A 317 5.92 -7.37 16.81
C GLN A 317 5.68 -5.85 16.86
N THR A 318 6.46 -5.17 17.69
CA THR A 318 6.65 -3.71 17.59
C THR A 318 7.57 -3.38 16.42
N ILE A 319 7.61 -2.11 15.99
CA ILE A 319 8.52 -1.70 14.91
C ILE A 319 9.98 -1.94 15.27
N ASP A 320 10.38 -1.73 16.52
CA ASP A 320 11.77 -2.02 16.96
C ASP A 320 12.11 -3.51 16.83
N GLN A 321 11.17 -4.39 17.15
CA GLN A 321 11.32 -5.84 16.97
C GLN A 321 11.37 -6.21 15.49
N VAL A 322 10.53 -5.60 14.64
CA VAL A 322 10.57 -5.78 13.18
C VAL A 322 11.92 -5.38 12.61
N LEU A 323 12.51 -4.27 13.06
CA LEU A 323 13.83 -3.82 12.59
C LEU A 323 14.95 -4.78 12.97
N ALA A 324 14.78 -5.57 14.01
CA ALA A 324 15.73 -6.61 14.47
C ALA A 324 15.41 -8.01 13.92
N ASP A 325 14.36 -8.18 13.11
CA ASP A 325 13.92 -9.47 12.60
C ASP A 325 14.92 -10.07 11.60
N PRO A 326 15.52 -11.25 11.91
CA PRO A 326 16.54 -11.87 11.06
C PRO A 326 15.96 -12.38 9.73
N HIS A 327 14.69 -12.78 9.71
CA HIS A 327 14.04 -13.23 8.47
C HIS A 327 13.89 -12.05 7.50
N LEU A 328 13.38 -10.91 7.96
CA LEU A 328 13.22 -9.73 7.14
C LEU A 328 14.58 -9.18 6.65
N SER A 329 15.58 -9.19 7.52
CA SER A 329 16.95 -8.80 7.15
C SER A 329 17.55 -9.76 6.10
N SER A 330 17.41 -11.08 6.28
CA SER A 330 17.89 -12.08 5.30
C SER A 330 17.21 -11.98 3.94
N ARG A 331 15.98 -11.46 3.91
CA ARG A 331 15.25 -11.17 2.68
C ARG A 331 15.58 -9.79 2.10
N GLY A 332 16.48 -9.03 2.71
CA GLY A 332 16.82 -7.67 2.27
C GLY A 332 15.63 -6.70 2.34
N MET A 333 14.68 -6.97 3.24
CA MET A 333 13.56 -6.04 3.48
C MET A 333 13.95 -4.95 4.47
N ILE A 334 14.98 -5.18 5.26
CA ILE A 334 15.55 -4.20 6.19
C ILE A 334 17.03 -4.06 5.84
N ASN A 335 17.41 -2.87 5.41
CA ASN A 335 18.77 -2.53 5.03
C ASN A 335 19.27 -1.37 5.88
N ASP A 336 20.50 -1.46 6.38
CA ASP A 336 21.18 -0.35 7.06
C ASP A 336 22.27 0.22 6.15
N HIS A 337 22.08 1.46 5.75
CA HIS A 337 23.05 2.22 4.95
C HIS A 337 23.76 3.26 5.84
N GLY A 338 24.61 2.81 6.75
CA GLY A 338 25.40 3.68 7.61
C GLY A 338 24.56 4.43 8.65
N GLY A 339 23.66 3.73 9.33
CA GLY A 339 22.73 4.29 10.32
C GLY A 339 21.42 4.82 9.72
N ARG A 340 21.20 4.64 8.43
CA ARG A 340 19.93 4.89 7.76
C ARG A 340 19.23 3.56 7.48
N VAL A 341 18.24 3.25 8.30
CA VAL A 341 17.39 2.09 8.05
C VAL A 341 16.47 2.37 6.87
N GLN A 342 16.43 1.47 5.92
CA GLN A 342 15.59 1.54 4.74
C GLN A 342 14.92 0.21 4.46
N PHE A 343 13.63 0.25 4.09
CA PHE A 343 12.92 -0.94 3.66
C PHE A 343 13.23 -1.26 2.20
N GLY A 344 13.55 -2.52 1.93
CA GLY A 344 13.86 -2.99 0.59
C GLY A 344 12.64 -3.08 -0.32
N SER A 345 12.90 -3.30 -1.61
CA SER A 345 11.83 -3.62 -2.55
C SER A 345 11.27 -5.04 -2.28
N PRO A 346 9.94 -5.23 -2.27
CA PRO A 346 9.34 -6.56 -2.10
C PRO A 346 9.46 -7.44 -3.36
N PHE A 347 9.86 -6.88 -4.48
CA PHE A 347 9.93 -7.61 -5.74
C PHE A 347 11.16 -8.52 -5.80
N ARG A 348 10.93 -9.80 -6.10
CA ARG A 348 11.95 -10.83 -6.27
C ARG A 348 11.72 -11.52 -7.63
N LEU A 349 12.50 -11.13 -8.62
CA LEU A 349 12.46 -11.71 -9.96
C LEU A 349 13.69 -12.61 -10.16
N SER A 350 13.52 -13.76 -10.78
CA SER A 350 14.61 -14.76 -10.92
C SER A 350 15.80 -14.27 -11.73
N LEU A 351 15.57 -13.36 -12.67
CA LEU A 351 16.59 -12.87 -13.61
C LEU A 351 16.94 -11.39 -13.42
N LEU A 352 16.17 -10.67 -12.62
CA LEU A 352 16.30 -9.23 -12.49
C LEU A 352 16.23 -8.86 -11.00
N SER A 353 17.13 -8.01 -10.57
CA SER A 353 17.11 -7.43 -9.22
C SER A 353 16.60 -5.99 -9.28
N PRO A 354 15.99 -5.49 -8.20
CA PRO A 354 15.79 -4.06 -8.02
C PRO A 354 17.12 -3.30 -8.18
N CYS A 355 17.03 -2.04 -8.60
CA CYS A 355 18.21 -1.18 -8.70
C CYS A 355 18.84 -0.94 -7.34
N ASP A 356 20.13 -0.55 -7.36
CA ASP A 356 20.81 -0.07 -6.16
C ASP A 356 20.03 1.07 -5.52
N ASP A 357 20.01 1.03 -4.19
CA ASP A 357 19.27 1.96 -3.38
C ASP A 357 19.96 3.32 -3.28
N ARG A 358 19.62 4.23 -4.19
CA ARG A 358 20.10 5.61 -4.15
C ARG A 358 19.24 6.44 -3.19
N PRO A 359 19.86 7.32 -2.37
CA PRO A 359 19.12 8.24 -1.53
C PRO A 359 18.11 9.06 -2.33
N ALA A 360 17.03 9.46 -1.68
CA ALA A 360 16.10 10.41 -2.27
C ALA A 360 16.81 11.73 -2.62
N PRO A 361 16.46 12.38 -3.73
CA PRO A 361 17.03 13.67 -4.07
C PRO A 361 16.55 14.76 -3.10
N ILE A 362 17.36 15.79 -2.90
CA ILE A 362 16.82 17.03 -2.37
C ILE A 362 15.99 17.72 -3.45
N PRO A 363 14.95 18.48 -3.08
CA PRO A 363 14.10 19.17 -4.04
C PRO A 363 14.90 20.03 -5.01
N GLY A 364 14.69 19.84 -6.32
CA GLY A 364 15.35 20.59 -7.38
C GLY A 364 16.80 20.21 -7.68
N GLU A 365 17.37 19.20 -7.04
CA GLU A 365 18.78 18.81 -7.16
C GLU A 365 19.24 18.62 -8.61
N HIS A 366 18.38 18.11 -9.48
CA HIS A 366 18.72 17.76 -10.85
C HIS A 366 18.15 18.76 -11.89
N THR A 367 17.75 19.96 -11.46
CA THR A 367 17.07 20.93 -12.33
C THR A 367 17.87 21.28 -13.57
N ALA A 368 19.15 21.64 -13.40
CA ALA A 368 20.01 22.03 -14.52
C ALA A 368 20.22 20.86 -15.50
N GLU A 369 20.52 19.65 -15.00
CA GLU A 369 20.76 18.45 -15.79
C GLU A 369 19.52 18.06 -16.61
N VAL A 370 18.35 17.97 -15.93
CA VAL A 370 17.10 17.54 -16.54
C VAL A 370 16.62 18.52 -17.60
N LEU A 371 16.66 19.82 -17.32
CA LEU A 371 16.20 20.83 -18.26
C LEU A 371 17.17 21.02 -19.43
N HIS A 372 18.48 20.77 -19.25
CA HIS A 372 19.43 20.79 -20.36
C HIS A 372 19.21 19.62 -21.32
N SER A 373 18.94 18.43 -20.81
CA SER A 373 18.67 17.23 -21.61
C SER A 373 17.31 17.27 -22.37
N ALA A 374 16.46 18.23 -22.03
CA ALA A 374 15.13 18.43 -22.66
C ALA A 374 15.15 19.52 -23.76
N ARG A 375 16.30 20.15 -24.03
CA ARG A 375 16.47 21.11 -25.13
C ARG A 375 16.68 20.38 -26.45
#